data_98de77e1fdd3696f0b824c93f4a87719
#
_entry.id   98de77e1fdd3696f0b824c93f4a87719
#
_cell.length_a   1.000
_cell.length_b   1.000
_cell.length_c   1.000
_cell.angle_alpha   90.00
_cell.angle_beta   90.00
_cell.angle_gamma   90.00
#
_symmetry.space_group_name_H-M   'P 1'
#
loop_
_entity.id
_entity.type
_entity.pdbx_description
1 polymer ?
#
loop_
_entity_poly.entity_id
_entity_poly.type
_entity_poly.pdbx_seq_one_letter_code
_entity_poly.pdbx_strand_id
1 'polypeptide(L)'
;MKLHRISFYDNFTCATDQCPDTCCAGWNIPVDRETIQKWQTYPLSLRLWLFPHLCKKEDIPCIRMTHTHCPFQDHDMLCSLERHHGENAMPHICRIYPRKRRNYGFCAEETLELSCPKAAELFLGHLHDFHYVDMDSEISYPVSGTNQDAAFFEDLLFCREELISFLQTADMDFPAICAVLIRYAKKQQEFWISHGFSFSDGIQPESLYASEDFPHPAPADQTDAFLISGDILSRLISEGLYHKKLRTTSPFLYELCHLYFDAFSDSKKTPDVRQHLMFLHNDLQDVLPDVEDLLRSYYIYYLDSCFLDIFETYSFLKTIASGIIHVSLIWLFFSLYHQKYHSLTSAEQARIIAAYEKRARHNDVVLNAMYEALTPLFTNMQ
;
A
#
# COMPACT_ATOMS: atom_id res chain seq x y z
N MET A 1 -0.07 4.11 26.50
CA MET A 1 -0.81 4.37 25.24
C MET A 1 -1.08 3.02 24.59
N LYS A 2 -2.25 2.83 23.98
CA LYS A 2 -2.53 1.61 23.21
C LYS A 2 -1.66 1.58 21.94
N LEU A 3 -1.08 0.43 21.66
CA LEU A 3 -0.33 0.11 20.45
C LEU A 3 -1.05 -0.99 19.71
N HIS A 4 -1.46 -0.72 18.49
CA HIS A 4 -2.06 -1.65 17.55
C HIS A 4 -0.98 -2.17 16.61
N ARG A 5 -0.67 -3.47 16.67
CA ARG A 5 0.48 -4.05 15.96
C ARG A 5 0.07 -5.32 15.22
N ILE A 6 0.51 -5.45 13.96
CA ILE A 6 0.29 -6.67 13.19
C ILE A 6 1.00 -7.88 13.84
N SER A 7 0.33 -9.03 13.91
CA SER A 7 0.76 -10.21 14.68
C SER A 7 2.14 -10.74 14.32
N PHE A 8 2.55 -10.64 13.07
CA PHE A 8 3.85 -11.12 12.58
C PHE A 8 4.96 -10.05 12.54
N TYR A 9 4.73 -8.88 13.15
CA TYR A 9 5.70 -7.77 13.12
C TYR A 9 7.08 -8.15 13.66
N ASP A 10 7.11 -8.88 14.78
CA ASP A 10 8.36 -9.28 15.43
C ASP A 10 9.04 -10.45 14.72
N ASN A 11 8.34 -11.16 13.83
CA ASN A 11 8.90 -12.26 13.02
C ASN A 11 9.78 -11.74 11.87
N PHE A 12 9.74 -10.42 11.59
CA PHE A 12 10.52 -9.87 10.50
C PHE A 12 12.03 -9.88 10.80
N THR A 13 12.76 -10.53 9.89
CA THR A 13 14.23 -10.48 9.81
C THR A 13 14.63 -10.16 8.38
N CYS A 14 15.53 -9.19 8.20
CA CYS A 14 16.02 -8.78 6.88
C CYS A 14 16.73 -9.95 6.19
N ALA A 15 16.43 -10.16 4.89
CA ALA A 15 17.07 -11.20 4.08
C ALA A 15 18.51 -10.84 3.67
N THR A 16 18.98 -9.63 3.93
CA THR A 16 20.33 -9.13 3.65
C THR A 16 20.79 -9.39 2.20
N ASP A 17 21.87 -10.11 1.98
CA ASP A 17 22.46 -10.48 0.69
C ASP A 17 21.62 -11.48 -0.13
N GLN A 18 20.64 -12.13 0.50
CA GLN A 18 19.70 -13.04 -0.16
C GLN A 18 18.41 -12.33 -0.63
N CYS A 19 18.31 -11.01 -0.42
CA CYS A 19 17.12 -10.27 -0.81
C CYS A 19 17.00 -10.21 -2.35
N PRO A 20 15.85 -10.57 -2.95
CA PRO A 20 15.64 -10.52 -4.39
C PRO A 20 15.51 -9.10 -4.95
N ASP A 21 15.40 -8.09 -4.08
CA ASP A 21 15.36 -6.66 -4.40
C ASP A 21 16.18 -5.89 -3.36
N THR A 22 16.21 -4.57 -3.43
CA THR A 22 16.94 -3.73 -2.48
C THR A 22 16.11 -2.55 -2.00
N CYS A 23 16.15 -2.29 -0.69
CA CYS A 23 15.62 -1.05 -0.11
C CYS A 23 16.48 0.18 -0.42
N CYS A 24 17.68 0.01 -0.98
CA CYS A 24 18.62 1.06 -1.36
C CYS A 24 18.38 1.62 -2.77
N ALA A 25 17.22 1.35 -3.41
CA ALA A 25 16.92 1.81 -4.75
C ALA A 25 15.45 2.21 -4.91
N GLY A 26 15.20 3.09 -5.89
CA GLY A 26 13.86 3.39 -6.38
C GLY A 26 13.08 4.47 -5.65
N TRP A 27 13.57 5.02 -4.54
CA TRP A 27 12.92 6.06 -3.75
C TRP A 27 13.92 7.07 -3.16
N ASN A 28 13.40 8.20 -2.66
CA ASN A 28 14.24 9.20 -1.99
C ASN A 28 14.40 8.80 -0.53
N ILE A 29 15.63 8.52 -0.10
CA ILE A 29 15.92 8.14 1.28
C ILE A 29 16.12 9.42 2.11
N PRO A 30 15.16 9.81 2.96
CA PRO A 30 15.32 10.99 3.81
C PRO A 30 16.36 10.72 4.89
N VAL A 31 17.11 11.77 5.25
CA VAL A 31 18.08 11.74 6.34
C VAL A 31 17.60 12.66 7.45
N ASP A 32 17.23 12.05 8.55
CA ASP A 32 16.72 12.78 9.71
C ASP A 32 17.76 13.69 10.36
N ARG A 33 17.27 14.67 11.12
CA ARG A 33 18.12 15.68 11.75
C ARG A 33 19.13 15.08 12.73
N GLU A 34 18.72 14.08 13.47
CA GLU A 34 19.58 13.40 14.44
C GLU A 34 20.75 12.70 13.75
N THR A 35 20.46 11.98 12.66
CA THR A 35 21.49 11.36 11.82
C THR A 35 22.49 12.40 11.28
N ILE A 36 22.01 13.54 10.77
CA ILE A 36 22.89 14.62 10.27
C ILE A 36 23.77 15.17 11.40
N GLN A 37 23.20 15.45 12.56
CA GLN A 37 23.96 15.93 13.72
C GLN A 37 25.03 14.93 14.13
N LYS A 38 24.69 13.65 14.15
CA LYS A 38 25.64 12.58 14.45
C LYS A 38 26.78 12.52 13.41
N TRP A 39 26.47 12.59 12.12
CA TRP A 39 27.48 12.62 11.06
C TRP A 39 28.43 13.79 11.17
N GLN A 40 27.96 14.95 11.70
CA GLN A 40 28.82 16.12 11.97
C GLN A 40 29.88 15.85 13.04
N THR A 41 29.66 14.92 13.94
CA THR A 41 30.62 14.55 14.98
C THR A 41 31.66 13.52 14.53
N TYR A 42 31.50 12.94 13.35
CA TYR A 42 32.42 11.93 12.83
C TYR A 42 33.77 12.52 12.40
N PRO A 43 34.83 11.72 12.30
CA PRO A 43 36.12 12.13 11.77
C PRO A 43 36.00 12.79 10.40
N LEU A 44 36.89 13.74 10.10
CA LEU A 44 36.82 14.53 8.85
C LEU A 44 36.78 13.65 7.59
N SER A 45 37.56 12.58 7.56
CA SER A 45 37.56 11.63 6.42
C SER A 45 36.19 11.03 6.15
N LEU A 46 35.47 10.64 7.20
CA LEU A 46 34.13 10.06 7.08
C LEU A 46 33.11 11.13 6.68
N ARG A 47 33.22 12.34 7.25
CA ARG A 47 32.37 13.48 6.86
C ARG A 47 32.55 13.83 5.38
N LEU A 48 33.78 13.89 4.87
CA LEU A 48 34.07 14.14 3.47
C LEU A 48 33.54 13.06 2.53
N TRP A 49 33.31 11.84 3.05
CA TRP A 49 32.66 10.78 2.31
C TRP A 49 31.13 10.86 2.37
N LEU A 50 30.53 11.23 3.51
CA LEU A 50 29.07 11.24 3.71
C LEU A 50 28.37 12.45 3.08
N PHE A 51 28.84 13.66 3.40
CA PHE A 51 28.13 14.90 3.06
C PHE A 51 27.99 15.20 1.57
N PRO A 52 28.90 14.83 0.67
CA PRO A 52 28.73 15.02 -0.78
C PRO A 52 27.55 14.24 -1.35
N HIS A 53 27.12 13.18 -0.66
CA HIS A 53 25.97 12.36 -1.05
C HIS A 53 24.63 12.88 -0.50
N LEU A 54 24.62 14.02 0.18
CA LEU A 54 23.36 14.68 0.56
C LEU A 54 22.86 15.60 -0.55
N CYS A 55 21.54 15.64 -0.67
CA CYS A 55 20.81 16.63 -1.45
C CYS A 55 19.56 17.05 -0.67
N LYS A 56 18.85 18.06 -1.16
CA LYS A 56 17.53 18.43 -0.66
C LYS A 56 16.47 18.13 -1.71
N LYS A 57 15.35 17.60 -1.27
CA LYS A 57 14.12 17.46 -2.03
C LYS A 57 12.97 18.00 -1.19
N GLU A 58 12.26 18.98 -1.71
CA GLU A 58 11.19 19.67 -0.96
C GLU A 58 11.63 20.09 0.44
N ASP A 59 12.83 20.68 0.52
CA ASP A 59 13.52 21.08 1.76
C ASP A 59 13.91 19.94 2.73
N ILE A 60 13.60 18.69 2.42
CA ILE A 60 13.99 17.52 3.22
C ILE A 60 15.39 17.05 2.79
N PRO A 61 16.35 16.91 3.71
CA PRO A 61 17.62 16.29 3.41
C PRO A 61 17.43 14.83 2.99
N CYS A 62 18.01 14.46 1.85
CA CYS A 62 17.92 13.10 1.32
C CYS A 62 19.28 12.61 0.83
N ILE A 63 19.44 11.30 0.74
CA ILE A 63 20.58 10.71 0.06
C ILE A 63 20.43 10.92 -1.45
N ARG A 64 21.46 11.50 -2.06
CA ARG A 64 21.56 11.68 -3.52
C ARG A 64 21.83 10.33 -4.16
N MET A 65 20.85 9.79 -4.86
CA MET A 65 21.01 8.53 -5.57
C MET A 65 22.05 8.65 -6.70
N THR A 66 22.92 7.68 -6.82
CA THR A 66 23.83 7.51 -7.95
C THR A 66 23.16 6.63 -8.98
N HIS A 67 22.77 7.22 -10.12
CA HIS A 67 21.88 6.59 -11.12
C HIS A 67 20.53 6.23 -10.48
N THR A 68 20.39 5.07 -9.87
CA THR A 68 19.13 4.56 -9.31
C THR A 68 19.28 3.95 -7.93
N HIS A 69 20.52 3.88 -7.42
CA HIS A 69 20.88 3.22 -6.17
C HIS A 69 21.51 4.18 -5.17
N CYS A 70 21.41 3.82 -3.91
CA CYS A 70 22.09 4.52 -2.84
C CYS A 70 23.62 4.42 -3.02
N PRO A 71 24.38 5.54 -2.90
CA PRO A 71 25.83 5.52 -3.03
C PRO A 71 26.55 4.74 -1.92
N PHE A 72 25.84 4.38 -0.85
CA PHE A 72 26.35 3.57 0.25
C PHE A 72 26.05 2.07 0.09
N GLN A 73 25.40 1.68 -1.00
CA GLN A 73 25.24 0.27 -1.35
C GLN A 73 26.51 -0.22 -2.05
N ASP A 74 27.06 -1.31 -1.55
CA ASP A 74 28.25 -1.93 -2.14
C ASP A 74 27.90 -2.96 -3.24
N HIS A 75 28.93 -3.61 -3.79
CA HIS A 75 28.78 -4.60 -4.85
C HIS A 75 28.08 -5.89 -4.40
N ASP A 76 28.05 -6.17 -3.10
CA ASP A 76 27.34 -7.30 -2.50
C ASP A 76 25.88 -6.94 -2.19
N MET A 77 25.39 -5.80 -2.66
CA MET A 77 24.04 -5.27 -2.41
C MET A 77 23.78 -4.90 -0.93
N LEU A 78 24.82 -4.85 -0.10
CA LEU A 78 24.75 -4.50 1.32
C LEU A 78 25.06 -3.02 1.57
N CYS A 79 24.71 -2.54 2.75
CA CYS A 79 24.96 -1.16 3.15
C CYS A 79 26.39 -1.00 3.73
N SER A 80 27.26 -0.24 3.06
CA SER A 80 28.61 0.04 3.54
C SER A 80 28.64 0.89 4.82
N LEU A 81 27.58 1.71 5.07
CA LEU A 81 27.45 2.44 6.34
C LEU A 81 27.28 1.47 7.51
N GLU A 82 26.37 0.51 7.37
CA GLU A 82 26.14 -0.51 8.38
C GLU A 82 27.40 -1.39 8.60
N ARG A 83 27.95 -1.89 7.50
CA ARG A 83 29.10 -2.82 7.50
C ARG A 83 30.33 -2.22 8.17
N HIS A 84 30.63 -0.95 7.92
CA HIS A 84 31.88 -0.32 8.38
C HIS A 84 31.72 0.58 9.61
N HIS A 85 30.50 1.08 9.87
CA HIS A 85 30.25 2.08 10.90
C HIS A 85 29.10 1.71 11.84
N GLY A 86 28.48 0.53 11.61
CA GLY A 86 27.38 -0.01 12.40
C GLY A 86 26.03 0.64 12.08
N GLU A 87 24.98 -0.01 12.52
CA GLU A 87 23.56 0.39 12.29
C GLU A 87 23.33 1.86 12.69
N ASN A 88 23.95 2.30 13.75
CA ASN A 88 23.83 3.66 14.24
C ASN A 88 24.35 4.76 13.28
N ALA A 89 25.08 4.42 12.24
CA ALA A 89 25.52 5.37 11.22
C ALA A 89 24.47 5.56 10.11
N MET A 90 23.49 4.66 10.02
CA MET A 90 22.43 4.72 9.02
C MET A 90 21.39 5.79 9.36
N PRO A 91 20.75 6.40 8.35
CA PRO A 91 19.53 7.19 8.55
C PRO A 91 18.46 6.38 9.30
N HIS A 92 17.65 7.06 10.12
CA HIS A 92 16.61 6.41 10.92
C HIS A 92 15.72 5.50 10.08
N ILE A 93 15.24 5.99 8.94
CA ILE A 93 14.38 5.23 8.03
C ILE A 93 15.04 3.92 7.55
N CYS A 94 16.34 3.94 7.27
CA CYS A 94 17.06 2.73 6.84
C CYS A 94 17.16 1.67 7.94
N ARG A 95 17.20 2.10 9.22
CA ARG A 95 17.25 1.19 10.37
C ARG A 95 15.92 0.53 10.65
N ILE A 96 14.83 1.25 10.45
CA ILE A 96 13.49 0.75 10.79
C ILE A 96 12.79 0.04 9.62
N TYR A 97 13.09 0.38 8.36
CA TYR A 97 12.43 -0.22 7.20
C TYR A 97 12.54 -1.76 7.21
N PRO A 98 11.47 -2.48 6.93
CA PRO A 98 10.15 -2.06 6.47
C PRO A 98 9.13 -1.77 7.59
N ARG A 99 9.59 -1.55 8.81
CA ARG A 99 8.71 -1.24 9.94
C ARG A 99 8.12 0.16 9.78
N LYS A 100 6.80 0.22 9.60
CA LYS A 100 6.03 1.46 9.58
C LYS A 100 5.46 1.70 10.96
N ARG A 101 5.67 2.90 11.48
CA ARG A 101 5.23 3.32 12.81
C ARG A 101 4.49 4.63 12.70
N ARG A 102 3.31 4.70 13.30
CA ARG A 102 2.49 5.90 13.39
C ARG A 102 2.03 6.12 14.82
N ASN A 103 2.02 7.36 15.24
CA ASN A 103 1.52 7.79 16.54
C ASN A 103 0.48 8.89 16.31
N TYR A 104 -0.78 8.60 16.63
CA TYR A 104 -1.89 9.53 16.47
C TYR A 104 -2.16 10.37 17.71
N GLY A 105 -1.38 10.21 18.79
CA GLY A 105 -1.59 10.85 20.08
C GLY A 105 -2.55 10.08 20.99
N PHE A 106 -3.55 9.41 20.42
CA PHE A 106 -4.54 8.58 21.13
C PHE A 106 -4.12 7.11 21.17
N CYS A 107 -3.64 6.62 20.05
CA CYS A 107 -3.03 5.30 19.92
C CYS A 107 -1.83 5.36 18.96
N ALA A 108 -1.08 4.28 18.89
CA ALA A 108 -0.01 4.09 17.93
C ALA A 108 -0.25 2.81 17.12
N GLU A 109 0.28 2.78 15.91
CA GLU A 109 0.20 1.62 15.02
C GLU A 109 1.58 1.22 14.53
N GLU A 110 1.80 -0.10 14.45
CA GLU A 110 3.01 -0.68 13.88
C GLU A 110 2.66 -1.79 12.90
N THR A 111 3.14 -1.65 11.67
CA THR A 111 2.98 -2.64 10.60
C THR A 111 4.26 -2.81 9.80
N LEU A 112 4.28 -3.74 8.86
CA LEU A 112 5.40 -3.97 7.94
C LEU A 112 5.00 -3.53 6.53
N GLU A 113 5.81 -2.68 5.89
CA GLU A 113 5.60 -2.28 4.50
C GLU A 113 5.83 -3.46 3.54
N LEU A 114 4.81 -3.84 2.79
CA LEU A 114 4.90 -4.94 1.81
C LEU A 114 5.74 -4.58 0.58
N SER A 115 6.20 -3.34 0.48
CA SER A 115 7.26 -2.95 -0.47
C SER A 115 8.61 -3.65 -0.22
N CYS A 116 8.76 -4.35 0.91
CA CYS A 116 9.85 -5.26 1.20
C CYS A 116 9.47 -6.70 0.84
N PRO A 117 10.22 -7.40 -0.05
CA PRO A 117 9.90 -8.78 -0.44
C PRO A 117 9.77 -9.73 0.75
N LYS A 118 10.61 -9.57 1.79
CA LYS A 118 10.55 -10.42 2.98
C LYS A 118 9.33 -10.14 3.85
N ALA A 119 8.87 -8.90 3.92
CA ALA A 119 7.61 -8.57 4.59
C ALA A 119 6.40 -9.12 3.80
N ALA A 120 6.44 -9.06 2.45
CA ALA A 120 5.42 -9.67 1.59
C ALA A 120 5.38 -11.19 1.73
N GLU A 121 6.53 -11.87 1.83
CA GLU A 121 6.57 -13.32 2.13
C GLU A 121 5.94 -13.65 3.48
N LEU A 122 6.26 -12.87 4.53
CA LEU A 122 5.63 -13.05 5.85
C LEU A 122 4.13 -12.85 5.80
N PHE A 123 3.66 -11.81 5.13
CA PHE A 123 2.24 -11.58 4.93
C PHE A 123 1.56 -12.78 4.25
N LEU A 124 2.11 -13.28 3.14
CA LEU A 124 1.59 -14.45 2.43
C LEU A 124 1.62 -15.72 3.30
N GLY A 125 2.61 -15.87 4.16
CA GLY A 125 2.70 -16.99 5.12
C GLY A 125 1.66 -16.93 6.25
N HIS A 126 1.00 -15.79 6.44
CA HIS A 126 0.02 -15.53 7.50
C HIS A 126 -1.37 -15.15 6.97
N LEU A 127 -1.69 -15.42 5.69
CA LEU A 127 -2.95 -14.99 5.06
C LEU A 127 -4.21 -15.32 5.85
N HIS A 128 -4.24 -16.47 6.52
CA HIS A 128 -5.42 -16.97 7.22
C HIS A 128 -5.42 -16.69 8.73
N ASP A 129 -4.29 -16.25 9.29
CA ASP A 129 -4.13 -16.10 10.73
C ASP A 129 -3.57 -14.73 11.16
N PHE A 130 -3.27 -13.82 10.21
CA PHE A 130 -2.82 -12.51 10.62
C PHE A 130 -3.98 -11.72 11.25
N HIS A 131 -3.65 -11.05 12.31
CA HIS A 131 -4.53 -10.17 13.05
C HIS A 131 -3.70 -9.04 13.66
N TYR A 132 -4.37 -8.07 14.20
CA TYR A 132 -3.71 -7.02 14.95
C TYR A 132 -3.89 -7.27 16.44
N VAL A 133 -2.84 -7.01 17.19
CA VAL A 133 -2.80 -7.17 18.65
C VAL A 133 -2.73 -5.81 19.29
N ASP A 134 -3.66 -5.55 20.21
CA ASP A 134 -3.64 -4.37 21.06
C ASP A 134 -2.82 -4.65 22.31
N MET A 135 -1.87 -3.77 22.61
CA MET A 135 -1.04 -3.85 23.80
C MET A 135 -0.78 -2.46 24.38
N ASP A 136 -0.52 -2.39 25.66
CA ASP A 136 -0.05 -1.16 26.28
C ASP A 136 1.45 -1.02 26.08
N SER A 137 1.89 0.11 25.56
CA SER A 137 3.30 0.38 25.27
C SER A 137 3.67 1.84 25.57
N GLU A 138 4.93 2.06 25.92
CA GLU A 138 5.54 3.38 25.90
C GLU A 138 5.99 3.71 24.47
N ILE A 139 5.38 4.74 23.88
CA ILE A 139 5.67 5.16 22.52
C ILE A 139 6.75 6.23 22.53
N SER A 140 7.89 5.92 21.92
CA SER A 140 9.05 6.80 21.87
C SER A 140 9.17 7.65 20.59
N TYR A 141 8.31 7.42 19.60
CA TYR A 141 8.32 8.18 18.35
C TYR A 141 7.26 9.29 18.37
N PRO A 142 7.51 10.42 17.67
CA PRO A 142 6.67 11.61 17.74
C PRO A 142 5.27 11.37 17.17
N VAL A 143 4.31 12.21 17.59
CA VAL A 143 2.97 12.23 17.02
C VAL A 143 3.04 12.58 15.53
N SER A 144 2.29 11.82 14.74
CA SER A 144 2.14 11.97 13.29
C SER A 144 0.89 12.80 13.00
N GLY A 145 1.04 13.88 12.23
CA GLY A 145 -0.11 14.72 11.88
C GLY A 145 -0.40 15.83 12.90
N THR A 146 -1.49 16.54 12.67
CA THR A 146 -1.88 17.74 13.42
C THR A 146 -3.28 17.70 13.97
N ASN A 147 -4.14 16.77 13.51
CA ASN A 147 -5.51 16.62 13.99
C ASN A 147 -5.52 16.09 15.44
N GLN A 148 -6.40 16.61 16.26
CA GLN A 148 -6.53 16.28 17.69
C GLN A 148 -7.98 15.97 18.09
N ASP A 149 -8.88 15.77 17.12
CA ASP A 149 -10.28 15.46 17.38
C ASP A 149 -10.43 13.99 17.81
N ALA A 150 -10.54 13.77 19.11
CA ALA A 150 -10.66 12.43 19.68
C ALA A 150 -11.96 11.72 19.28
N ALA A 151 -13.08 12.45 19.16
CA ALA A 151 -14.36 11.86 18.78
C ALA A 151 -14.32 11.36 17.34
N PHE A 152 -13.80 12.18 16.41
CA PHE A 152 -13.60 11.78 15.03
C PHE A 152 -12.66 10.57 14.92
N PHE A 153 -11.62 10.53 15.74
CA PHE A 153 -10.69 9.40 15.76
C PHE A 153 -11.36 8.09 16.21
N GLU A 154 -12.20 8.14 17.26
CA GLU A 154 -12.95 6.97 17.74
C GLU A 154 -13.95 6.48 16.69
N ASP A 155 -14.65 7.38 16.00
CA ASP A 155 -15.56 7.03 14.90
C ASP A 155 -14.81 6.34 13.73
N LEU A 156 -13.60 6.80 13.42
CA LEU A 156 -12.76 6.15 12.42
C LEU A 156 -12.35 4.73 12.84
N LEU A 157 -11.98 4.53 14.09
CA LEU A 157 -11.68 3.19 14.61
C LEU A 157 -12.90 2.27 14.50
N PHE A 158 -14.09 2.76 14.90
CA PHE A 158 -15.33 2.00 14.77
C PHE A 158 -15.60 1.60 13.31
N CYS A 159 -15.53 2.54 12.35
CA CYS A 159 -15.74 2.24 10.94
C CYS A 159 -14.72 1.23 10.41
N ARG A 160 -13.45 1.33 10.82
CA ARG A 160 -12.41 0.38 10.40
C ARG A 160 -12.69 -1.04 10.91
N GLU A 161 -13.07 -1.18 12.18
CA GLU A 161 -13.41 -2.47 12.77
C GLU A 161 -14.61 -3.13 12.07
N GLU A 162 -15.65 -2.36 11.75
CA GLU A 162 -16.79 -2.86 10.97
C GLU A 162 -16.38 -3.34 9.57
N LEU A 163 -15.55 -2.57 8.86
CA LEU A 163 -15.05 -2.92 7.54
C LEU A 163 -14.23 -4.22 7.58
N ILE A 164 -13.33 -4.36 8.55
CA ILE A 164 -12.51 -5.57 8.73
C ILE A 164 -13.39 -6.76 9.08
N SER A 165 -14.32 -6.62 10.03
CA SER A 165 -15.26 -7.68 10.40
C SER A 165 -16.10 -8.13 9.21
N PHE A 166 -16.57 -7.19 8.39
CA PHE A 166 -17.28 -7.51 7.16
C PHE A 166 -16.42 -8.30 6.17
N LEU A 167 -15.19 -7.84 5.91
CA LEU A 167 -14.27 -8.53 5.01
C LEU A 167 -13.94 -9.95 5.46
N GLN A 168 -13.89 -10.20 6.77
CA GLN A 168 -13.61 -11.52 7.34
C GLN A 168 -14.81 -12.46 7.31
N THR A 169 -16.04 -11.94 7.36
CA THR A 169 -17.25 -12.74 7.58
C THR A 169 -18.18 -12.83 6.37
N ALA A 170 -18.02 -11.94 5.37
CA ALA A 170 -18.92 -11.90 4.22
C ALA A 170 -18.81 -13.18 3.38
N ASP A 171 -19.96 -13.85 3.18
CA ASP A 171 -20.08 -15.01 2.28
C ASP A 171 -20.46 -14.54 0.86
N MET A 172 -19.51 -13.88 0.22
CA MET A 172 -19.64 -13.37 -1.16
C MET A 172 -18.26 -13.23 -1.80
N ASP A 173 -18.21 -13.21 -3.14
CA ASP A 173 -16.97 -12.98 -3.88
C ASP A 173 -16.41 -11.55 -3.70
N PHE A 174 -15.13 -11.36 -3.98
CA PHE A 174 -14.47 -10.08 -3.80
C PHE A 174 -15.07 -8.95 -4.67
N PRO A 175 -15.51 -9.18 -5.93
CA PRO A 175 -16.27 -8.19 -6.70
C PRO A 175 -17.53 -7.66 -6.01
N ALA A 176 -18.32 -8.55 -5.40
CA ALA A 176 -19.50 -8.17 -4.64
C ALA A 176 -19.14 -7.36 -3.39
N ILE A 177 -18.08 -7.78 -2.69
CA ILE A 177 -17.49 -7.02 -1.56
C ILE A 177 -17.13 -5.61 -2.00
N CYS A 178 -16.43 -5.42 -3.12
CA CYS A 178 -16.05 -4.11 -3.62
C CYS A 178 -17.26 -3.19 -3.87
N ALA A 179 -18.34 -3.72 -4.45
CA ALA A 179 -19.56 -2.96 -4.68
C ALA A 179 -20.19 -2.46 -3.37
N VAL A 180 -20.21 -3.33 -2.35
CA VAL A 180 -20.68 -2.97 -1.00
C VAL A 180 -19.82 -1.87 -0.40
N LEU A 181 -18.50 -2.05 -0.41
CA LEU A 181 -17.54 -1.10 0.17
C LEU A 181 -17.65 0.29 -0.47
N ILE A 182 -17.78 0.39 -1.79
CA ILE A 182 -17.96 1.68 -2.48
C ILE A 182 -19.28 2.35 -2.07
N ARG A 183 -20.38 1.59 -1.97
CA ARG A 183 -21.67 2.14 -1.56
C ARG A 183 -21.63 2.66 -0.12
N TYR A 184 -21.08 1.87 0.78
CA TYR A 184 -20.87 2.28 2.15
C TYR A 184 -19.98 3.54 2.24
N ALA A 185 -18.87 3.55 1.53
CA ALA A 185 -17.95 4.68 1.55
C ALA A 185 -18.57 5.97 1.02
N LYS A 186 -19.46 5.90 0.00
CA LYS A 186 -20.23 7.06 -0.48
C LYS A 186 -21.14 7.60 0.62
N LYS A 187 -21.94 6.72 1.24
CA LYS A 187 -22.85 7.13 2.32
C LYS A 187 -22.08 7.77 3.50
N GLN A 188 -20.96 7.18 3.91
CA GLN A 188 -20.15 7.73 5.00
C GLN A 188 -19.53 9.08 4.62
N GLN A 189 -19.02 9.24 3.42
CA GLN A 189 -18.45 10.52 2.96
C GLN A 189 -19.51 11.62 2.94
N GLU A 190 -20.73 11.34 2.44
CA GLU A 190 -21.85 12.26 2.43
C GLU A 190 -22.28 12.64 3.86
N PHE A 191 -22.38 11.65 4.74
CA PHE A 191 -22.69 11.84 6.15
C PHE A 191 -21.68 12.79 6.82
N TRP A 192 -20.41 12.54 6.66
CA TRP A 192 -19.38 13.37 7.29
C TRP A 192 -19.29 14.77 6.70
N ILE A 193 -19.45 14.93 5.40
CA ILE A 193 -19.53 16.26 4.78
C ILE A 193 -20.72 17.05 5.35
N SER A 194 -21.88 16.44 5.48
CA SER A 194 -23.09 17.10 5.97
C SER A 194 -22.99 17.52 7.44
N HIS A 195 -22.16 16.83 8.25
CA HIS A 195 -21.94 17.13 9.67
C HIS A 195 -20.64 17.90 9.96
N GLY A 196 -19.92 18.34 8.89
CA GLY A 196 -18.70 19.15 9.02
C GLY A 196 -17.54 18.46 9.70
N PHE A 197 -17.51 17.12 9.69
CA PHE A 197 -16.49 16.28 10.37
C PHE A 197 -16.36 16.56 11.86
N SER A 198 -17.43 17.03 12.51
CA SER A 198 -17.47 17.31 13.94
C SER A 198 -18.66 16.57 14.58
N PHE A 199 -18.35 15.68 15.49
CA PHE A 199 -19.31 14.74 16.09
C PHE A 199 -19.58 15.02 17.59
N SER A 200 -19.51 16.28 17.98
CA SER A 200 -19.68 16.72 19.40
C SER A 200 -21.04 16.38 20.05
N ASP A 201 -22.04 15.96 19.27
CA ASP A 201 -23.43 15.83 19.74
C ASP A 201 -23.96 14.38 19.80
N GLY A 202 -23.06 13.37 19.85
CA GLY A 202 -23.49 11.97 19.97
C GLY A 202 -24.09 11.38 18.68
N ILE A 203 -23.84 12.04 17.54
CA ILE A 203 -24.18 11.52 16.23
C ILE A 203 -23.10 10.51 15.84
N GLN A 204 -23.48 9.25 15.65
CA GLN A 204 -22.56 8.19 15.23
C GLN A 204 -22.69 7.92 13.72
N PRO A 205 -21.58 7.51 13.04
CA PRO A 205 -21.66 7.05 11.67
C PRO A 205 -22.62 5.86 11.56
N GLU A 206 -23.31 5.77 10.43
CA GLU A 206 -24.23 4.65 10.19
C GLU A 206 -23.42 3.34 10.13
N SER A 207 -23.85 2.32 10.85
CA SER A 207 -23.25 1.01 10.81
C SER A 207 -23.38 0.40 9.41
N LEU A 208 -22.32 -0.28 8.97
CA LEU A 208 -22.30 -1.06 7.73
C LEU A 208 -23.47 -2.05 7.66
N TYR A 209 -23.88 -2.60 8.81
CA TYR A 209 -24.92 -3.60 8.94
C TYR A 209 -26.34 -3.03 9.14
N ALA A 210 -26.49 -1.72 9.30
CA ALA A 210 -27.79 -1.09 9.54
C ALA A 210 -28.65 -0.89 8.30
N SER A 211 -28.09 -1.01 7.10
CA SER A 211 -28.80 -0.80 5.84
C SER A 211 -29.58 -2.06 5.44
N GLU A 212 -30.91 -1.92 5.22
CA GLU A 212 -31.76 -2.99 4.68
C GLU A 212 -31.33 -3.46 3.27
N ASP A 213 -30.59 -2.61 2.55
CA ASP A 213 -30.02 -2.92 1.23
C ASP A 213 -28.74 -3.79 1.31
N PHE A 214 -28.34 -4.16 2.51
CA PHE A 214 -27.22 -5.01 2.79
C PHE A 214 -27.71 -6.47 2.93
N PRO A 215 -27.20 -7.47 2.20
CA PRO A 215 -25.88 -7.64 1.59
C PRO A 215 -25.85 -7.98 0.09
N HIS A 216 -26.87 -7.67 -0.71
CA HIS A 216 -26.95 -8.15 -2.09
C HIS A 216 -26.86 -7.01 -3.11
N PRO A 217 -25.64 -6.66 -3.61
CA PRO A 217 -25.51 -5.76 -4.75
C PRO A 217 -26.15 -6.40 -6.00
N ALA A 218 -26.78 -5.59 -6.85
CA ALA A 218 -27.28 -6.07 -8.12
C ALA A 218 -26.13 -6.62 -8.99
N PRO A 219 -26.35 -7.67 -9.81
CA PRO A 219 -25.28 -8.29 -10.61
C PRO A 219 -24.49 -7.33 -11.52
N ALA A 220 -25.10 -6.24 -11.96
CA ALA A 220 -24.44 -5.20 -12.77
C ALA A 220 -23.44 -4.36 -11.93
N ASP A 221 -23.73 -4.09 -10.66
CA ASP A 221 -22.86 -3.32 -9.77
C ASP A 221 -21.60 -4.10 -9.36
N GLN A 222 -21.70 -5.44 -9.28
CA GLN A 222 -20.58 -6.29 -8.90
C GLN A 222 -19.43 -6.23 -9.90
N THR A 223 -19.76 -6.24 -11.18
CA THR A 223 -18.75 -6.30 -12.25
C THR A 223 -18.04 -4.95 -12.45
N ASP A 224 -18.76 -3.84 -12.25
CA ASP A 224 -18.20 -2.51 -12.48
C ASP A 224 -17.32 -2.00 -11.32
N ALA A 225 -17.50 -2.52 -10.10
CA ALA A 225 -16.70 -2.12 -8.94
C ALA A 225 -15.33 -2.81 -8.88
N PHE A 226 -15.23 -4.08 -9.28
CA PHE A 226 -13.97 -4.83 -9.29
C PHE A 226 -13.23 -4.70 -10.63
N LEU A 227 -13.97 -4.81 -11.72
CA LEU A 227 -13.43 -4.51 -13.04
C LEU A 227 -13.52 -2.99 -13.27
N ILE A 228 -12.84 -2.23 -12.43
CA ILE A 228 -12.58 -0.81 -12.69
C ILE A 228 -12.32 -0.71 -14.18
N SER A 229 -13.10 0.07 -14.90
CA SER A 229 -13.20 0.03 -16.36
C SER A 229 -11.82 -0.11 -16.97
N GLY A 230 -11.68 -0.91 -18.04
CA GLY A 230 -10.37 -1.13 -18.68
C GLY A 230 -9.63 0.18 -18.97
N ASP A 231 -10.35 1.29 -19.14
CA ASP A 231 -9.80 2.63 -19.29
C ASP A 231 -9.11 3.13 -18.02
N ILE A 232 -9.66 2.88 -16.84
CA ILE A 232 -9.04 3.27 -15.55
C ILE A 232 -7.77 2.47 -15.33
N LEU A 233 -7.80 1.14 -15.50
CA LEU A 233 -6.61 0.29 -15.37
C LEU A 233 -5.53 0.69 -16.39
N SER A 234 -5.94 0.98 -17.63
CA SER A 234 -5.04 1.44 -18.69
C SER A 234 -4.33 2.74 -18.30
N ARG A 235 -5.08 3.73 -17.83
CA ARG A 235 -4.53 5.01 -17.38
C ARG A 235 -3.61 4.84 -16.18
N LEU A 236 -4.01 4.06 -15.18
CA LEU A 236 -3.21 3.81 -13.99
C LEU A 236 -1.87 3.15 -14.32
N ILE A 237 -1.86 2.19 -15.24
CA ILE A 237 -0.63 1.53 -15.65
C ILE A 237 0.20 2.45 -16.54
N SER A 238 -0.38 3.10 -17.56
CA SER A 238 0.37 3.88 -18.54
C SER A 238 0.84 5.24 -18.02
N GLU A 239 0.06 5.92 -17.19
CA GLU A 239 0.34 7.26 -16.69
C GLU A 239 0.88 7.26 -15.25
N GLY A 240 0.44 6.29 -14.43
CA GLY A 240 0.84 6.17 -13.03
C GLY A 240 2.07 5.28 -12.83
N LEU A 241 1.91 3.99 -13.06
CA LEU A 241 2.93 3.00 -12.73
C LEU A 241 4.10 3.00 -13.72
N TYR A 242 3.79 2.99 -15.02
CA TYR A 242 4.81 2.88 -16.06
C TYR A 242 5.60 4.18 -16.23
N HIS A 243 6.92 4.03 -16.28
CA HIS A 243 7.84 5.07 -16.69
C HIS A 243 9.07 4.45 -17.35
N LYS A 244 9.60 5.04 -18.42
CA LYS A 244 10.76 4.49 -19.16
C LYS A 244 11.96 4.17 -18.27
N LYS A 245 12.18 4.93 -17.19
CA LYS A 245 13.25 4.69 -16.22
C LYS A 245 13.04 3.42 -15.39
N LEU A 246 11.82 2.85 -15.32
CA LEU A 246 11.58 1.58 -14.62
C LEU A 246 12.45 0.45 -15.16
N ARG A 247 12.80 0.46 -16.43
CA ARG A 247 13.73 -0.50 -17.01
C ARG A 247 15.03 -0.65 -16.22
N THR A 248 15.48 0.42 -15.57
CA THR A 248 16.72 0.43 -14.78
C THR A 248 16.47 0.53 -13.27
N THR A 249 15.35 1.13 -12.84
CA THR A 249 15.06 1.33 -11.41
C THR A 249 14.29 0.20 -10.76
N SER A 250 13.42 -0.46 -11.54
CA SER A 250 12.61 -1.60 -11.13
C SER A 250 12.33 -2.48 -12.35
N PRO A 251 13.31 -3.26 -12.84
CA PRO A 251 13.17 -4.06 -14.06
C PRO A 251 11.99 -5.03 -14.01
N PHE A 252 11.71 -5.58 -12.85
CA PHE A 252 10.60 -6.52 -12.69
C PHE A 252 9.23 -5.82 -12.80
N LEU A 253 9.04 -4.65 -12.20
CA LEU A 253 7.80 -3.88 -12.42
C LEU A 253 7.67 -3.40 -13.86
N TYR A 254 8.77 -3.05 -14.50
CA TYR A 254 8.78 -2.74 -15.95
C TYR A 254 8.24 -3.91 -16.76
N GLU A 255 8.70 -5.12 -16.47
CA GLU A 255 8.22 -6.36 -17.09
C GLU A 255 6.71 -6.55 -16.85
N LEU A 256 6.22 -6.41 -15.60
CA LEU A 256 4.79 -6.53 -15.29
C LEU A 256 3.92 -5.53 -16.07
N CYS A 257 4.36 -4.28 -16.20
CA CYS A 257 3.67 -3.29 -17.02
C CYS A 257 3.66 -3.70 -18.52
N HIS A 258 4.75 -4.29 -19.01
CA HIS A 258 4.81 -4.78 -20.39
C HIS A 258 3.90 -5.99 -20.62
N LEU A 259 3.73 -6.89 -19.66
CA LEU A 259 2.73 -7.96 -19.75
C LEU A 259 1.32 -7.39 -19.97
N TYR A 260 0.99 -6.31 -19.28
CA TYR A 260 -0.27 -5.60 -19.49
C TYR A 260 -0.36 -5.04 -20.91
N PHE A 261 0.65 -4.31 -21.38
CA PHE A 261 0.64 -3.74 -22.73
C PHE A 261 0.53 -4.83 -23.81
N ASP A 262 1.26 -5.94 -23.65
CA ASP A 262 1.21 -7.05 -24.58
C ASP A 262 -0.19 -7.71 -24.63
N ALA A 263 -0.84 -7.84 -23.46
CA ALA A 263 -2.18 -8.44 -23.35
C ALA A 263 -3.29 -7.54 -23.95
N PHE A 264 -3.16 -6.21 -23.84
CA PHE A 264 -4.23 -5.27 -24.17
C PHE A 264 -3.91 -4.32 -25.34
N SER A 265 -2.71 -4.41 -25.98
CA SER A 265 -2.31 -3.51 -27.06
C SER A 265 -2.93 -3.81 -28.43
N ASP A 266 -3.42 -5.02 -28.67
CA ASP A 266 -3.94 -5.44 -29.96
C ASP A 266 -5.47 -5.30 -30.01
N SER A 267 -5.95 -4.05 -30.17
CA SER A 267 -7.39 -3.73 -30.26
C SER A 267 -8.16 -4.43 -31.40
N LYS A 268 -7.47 -5.11 -32.31
CA LYS A 268 -8.06 -5.90 -33.38
C LYS A 268 -8.26 -7.38 -33.04
N LYS A 269 -7.58 -7.87 -32.00
CA LYS A 269 -7.62 -9.28 -31.56
C LYS A 269 -8.17 -9.46 -30.14
N THR A 270 -8.25 -8.37 -29.35
CA THR A 270 -8.77 -8.47 -27.98
C THR A 270 -10.29 -8.55 -28.06
N PRO A 271 -10.90 -9.65 -27.56
CA PRO A 271 -12.31 -9.61 -27.18
C PRO A 271 -12.51 -8.41 -26.24
N ASP A 272 -13.75 -7.95 -26.11
CA ASP A 272 -14.14 -6.92 -25.16
C ASP A 272 -13.24 -7.02 -23.90
N VAL A 273 -12.56 -5.93 -23.52
CA VAL A 273 -11.63 -5.88 -22.38
C VAL A 273 -12.23 -6.57 -21.15
N ARG A 274 -13.54 -6.39 -20.94
CA ARG A 274 -14.30 -7.04 -19.88
C ARG A 274 -14.26 -8.57 -19.99
N GLN A 275 -14.48 -9.12 -21.18
CA GLN A 275 -14.44 -10.58 -21.38
C GLN A 275 -13.03 -11.13 -21.12
N HIS A 276 -12.01 -10.37 -21.51
CA HIS A 276 -10.63 -10.78 -21.25
C HIS A 276 -10.28 -10.76 -19.76
N LEU A 277 -10.73 -9.72 -19.03
CA LEU A 277 -10.55 -9.64 -17.57
C LEU A 277 -11.30 -10.79 -16.84
N MET A 278 -12.52 -11.11 -17.29
CA MET A 278 -13.25 -12.27 -16.75
C MET A 278 -12.54 -13.60 -17.03
N PHE A 279 -11.97 -13.76 -18.22
CA PHE A 279 -11.14 -14.94 -18.54
C PHE A 279 -9.94 -15.04 -17.59
N LEU A 280 -9.20 -13.93 -17.38
CA LEU A 280 -8.06 -13.88 -16.48
C LEU A 280 -8.46 -14.22 -15.03
N HIS A 281 -9.64 -13.78 -14.61
CA HIS A 281 -10.16 -14.07 -13.27
C HIS A 281 -10.40 -15.58 -13.08
N ASN A 282 -11.10 -16.21 -14.02
CA ASN A 282 -11.38 -17.64 -13.95
C ASN A 282 -10.09 -18.49 -14.03
N ASP A 283 -9.18 -18.13 -14.94
CA ASP A 283 -7.88 -18.79 -15.09
C ASP A 283 -7.04 -18.72 -13.82
N LEU A 284 -7.05 -17.57 -13.13
CA LEU A 284 -6.33 -17.40 -11.87
C LEU A 284 -6.98 -18.21 -10.73
N GLN A 285 -8.31 -18.27 -10.65
CA GLN A 285 -9.00 -19.07 -9.65
C GLN A 285 -8.70 -20.58 -9.77
N ASP A 286 -8.54 -21.07 -11.00
CA ASP A 286 -8.19 -22.48 -11.25
C ASP A 286 -6.81 -22.85 -10.71
N VAL A 287 -5.86 -21.93 -10.70
CA VAL A 287 -4.47 -22.16 -10.28
C VAL A 287 -4.14 -21.66 -8.87
N LEU A 288 -4.91 -20.73 -8.37
CA LEU A 288 -4.80 -20.18 -7.02
C LEU A 288 -6.20 -20.20 -6.37
N PRO A 289 -6.64 -21.36 -5.86
CA PRO A 289 -7.98 -21.49 -5.26
C PRO A 289 -8.24 -20.52 -4.12
N ASP A 290 -7.19 -20.15 -3.37
CA ASP A 290 -7.26 -19.23 -2.23
C ASP A 290 -7.11 -17.76 -2.65
N VAL A 291 -7.25 -17.42 -3.94
CA VAL A 291 -7.07 -16.05 -4.43
C VAL A 291 -8.04 -15.07 -3.78
N GLU A 292 -9.28 -15.47 -3.52
CA GLU A 292 -10.28 -14.63 -2.86
C GLU A 292 -9.84 -14.26 -1.43
N ASP A 293 -9.32 -15.23 -0.67
CA ASP A 293 -8.80 -15.01 0.67
C ASP A 293 -7.56 -14.10 0.65
N LEU A 294 -6.71 -14.26 -0.34
CA LEU A 294 -5.55 -13.39 -0.53
C LEU A 294 -5.99 -11.95 -0.80
N LEU A 295 -6.94 -11.72 -1.71
CA LEU A 295 -7.43 -10.39 -2.05
C LEU A 295 -8.09 -9.71 -0.84
N ARG A 296 -8.91 -10.44 -0.08
CA ARG A 296 -9.52 -9.96 1.16
C ARG A 296 -8.46 -9.61 2.21
N SER A 297 -7.52 -10.51 2.45
CA SER A 297 -6.44 -10.32 3.42
C SER A 297 -5.55 -9.13 3.05
N TYR A 298 -5.25 -8.95 1.76
CA TYR A 298 -4.51 -7.78 1.31
C TYR A 298 -5.32 -6.49 1.50
N TYR A 299 -6.64 -6.53 1.28
CA TYR A 299 -7.47 -5.36 1.53
C TYR A 299 -7.57 -5.02 3.03
N ILE A 300 -7.67 -6.01 3.91
CA ILE A 300 -7.60 -5.82 5.37
C ILE A 300 -6.26 -5.17 5.75
N TYR A 301 -5.14 -5.73 5.27
CA TYR A 301 -3.82 -5.13 5.47
C TYR A 301 -3.77 -3.67 4.99
N TYR A 302 -4.38 -3.37 3.84
CA TYR A 302 -4.45 -2.00 3.33
C TYR A 302 -5.24 -1.08 4.28
N LEU A 303 -6.41 -1.51 4.76
CA LEU A 303 -7.20 -0.75 5.73
C LEU A 303 -6.40 -0.48 7.01
N ASP A 304 -5.80 -1.48 7.59
CA ASP A 304 -4.99 -1.30 8.80
C ASP A 304 -3.80 -0.36 8.59
N SER A 305 -3.21 -0.38 7.40
CA SER A 305 -2.03 0.45 7.13
C SER A 305 -2.33 1.87 6.66
N CYS A 306 -3.57 2.18 6.22
CA CYS A 306 -3.89 3.46 5.56
C CYS A 306 -5.21 4.09 5.98
N PHE A 307 -6.13 3.34 6.59
CA PHE A 307 -7.46 3.85 6.87
C PHE A 307 -7.43 5.11 7.76
N LEU A 308 -6.60 5.11 8.79
CA LEU A 308 -6.46 6.26 9.68
C LEU A 308 -5.77 7.48 9.06
N ASP A 309 -5.31 7.40 7.80
CA ASP A 309 -4.94 8.61 7.03
C ASP A 309 -6.14 9.55 6.81
N ILE A 310 -7.37 9.02 6.90
CA ILE A 310 -8.62 9.79 6.85
C ILE A 310 -8.65 10.84 7.96
N PHE A 311 -8.04 10.57 9.11
CA PHE A 311 -7.96 11.50 10.23
C PHE A 311 -7.35 12.86 9.86
N GLU A 312 -6.43 12.87 8.90
CA GLU A 312 -5.81 14.10 8.36
C GLU A 312 -6.41 14.54 7.02
N THR A 313 -6.90 13.59 6.21
CA THR A 313 -7.33 13.87 4.83
C THR A 313 -8.82 14.10 4.66
N TYR A 314 -9.64 13.69 5.62
CA TYR A 314 -11.09 13.74 5.58
C TYR A 314 -11.72 13.06 4.35
N SER A 315 -11.02 12.08 3.77
CA SER A 315 -11.37 11.47 2.48
C SER A 315 -11.68 9.98 2.61
N PHE A 316 -12.85 9.64 3.15
CA PHE A 316 -13.27 8.25 3.38
C PHE A 316 -13.42 7.47 2.06
N LEU A 317 -14.27 7.97 1.15
CA LEU A 317 -14.52 7.31 -0.14
C LEU A 317 -13.22 7.11 -0.93
N LYS A 318 -12.34 8.11 -0.95
CA LYS A 318 -11.05 8.04 -1.63
C LYS A 318 -10.16 6.94 -1.06
N THR A 319 -10.11 6.80 0.27
CA THR A 319 -9.30 5.76 0.93
C THR A 319 -9.83 4.38 0.58
N ILE A 320 -11.14 4.15 0.70
CA ILE A 320 -11.75 2.86 0.37
C ILE A 320 -11.55 2.49 -1.11
N ALA A 321 -11.84 3.42 -2.02
CA ALA A 321 -11.69 3.19 -3.45
C ALA A 321 -10.23 2.96 -3.87
N SER A 322 -9.27 3.65 -3.25
CA SER A 322 -7.84 3.40 -3.49
C SER A 322 -7.43 1.98 -3.10
N GLY A 323 -7.94 1.45 -1.98
CA GLY A 323 -7.71 0.07 -1.58
C GLY A 323 -8.19 -0.93 -2.62
N ILE A 324 -9.39 -0.73 -3.18
CA ILE A 324 -9.92 -1.57 -4.27
C ILE A 324 -9.00 -1.52 -5.50
N ILE A 325 -8.49 -0.34 -5.87
CA ILE A 325 -7.52 -0.21 -6.96
C ILE A 325 -6.23 -1.01 -6.67
N HIS A 326 -5.69 -0.91 -5.46
CA HIS A 326 -4.48 -1.64 -5.09
C HIS A 326 -4.67 -3.15 -5.24
N VAL A 327 -5.77 -3.68 -4.72
CA VAL A 327 -6.12 -5.10 -4.85
C VAL A 327 -6.29 -5.50 -6.31
N SER A 328 -7.03 -4.70 -7.10
CA SER A 328 -7.28 -4.98 -8.52
C SER A 328 -5.99 -5.02 -9.36
N LEU A 329 -5.03 -4.15 -9.07
CA LEU A 329 -3.74 -4.14 -9.79
C LEU A 329 -2.86 -5.33 -9.40
N ILE A 330 -2.84 -5.74 -8.13
CA ILE A 330 -2.12 -6.94 -7.71
C ILE A 330 -2.73 -8.18 -8.35
N TRP A 331 -4.06 -8.31 -8.30
CA TRP A 331 -4.78 -9.39 -8.98
C TRP A 331 -4.45 -9.43 -10.48
N LEU A 332 -4.47 -8.29 -11.16
CA LEU A 332 -4.16 -8.20 -12.59
C LEU A 332 -2.72 -8.66 -12.89
N PHE A 333 -1.74 -8.21 -12.10
CA PHE A 333 -0.35 -8.63 -12.28
C PHE A 333 -0.15 -10.11 -11.98
N PHE A 334 -0.83 -10.68 -11.01
CA PHE A 334 -0.84 -12.13 -10.75
C PHE A 334 -1.36 -12.90 -11.96
N SER A 335 -2.51 -12.50 -12.48
CA SER A 335 -3.15 -13.14 -13.64
C SER A 335 -2.28 -13.08 -14.89
N LEU A 336 -1.74 -11.90 -15.21
CA LEU A 336 -0.88 -11.71 -16.38
C LEU A 336 0.45 -12.46 -16.25
N TYR A 337 1.03 -12.48 -15.04
CA TYR A 337 2.25 -13.22 -14.78
C TYR A 337 2.03 -14.73 -14.93
N HIS A 338 0.95 -15.25 -14.34
CA HIS A 338 0.56 -16.65 -14.51
C HIS A 338 0.33 -17.02 -15.97
N GLN A 339 -0.45 -16.23 -16.70
CA GLN A 339 -0.72 -16.46 -18.12
C GLN A 339 0.56 -16.54 -18.94
N LYS A 340 1.59 -15.75 -18.62
CA LYS A 340 2.85 -15.71 -19.34
C LYS A 340 3.80 -16.85 -18.99
N TYR A 341 3.94 -17.14 -17.69
CA TYR A 341 4.98 -18.02 -17.17
C TYR A 341 4.47 -19.39 -16.73
N HIS A 342 3.15 -19.58 -16.69
CA HIS A 342 2.49 -20.79 -16.17
C HIS A 342 2.98 -21.16 -14.77
N SER A 343 3.30 -20.14 -13.97
CA SER A 343 3.79 -20.26 -12.59
C SER A 343 3.30 -19.06 -11.80
N LEU A 344 2.95 -19.28 -10.53
CA LEU A 344 2.64 -18.23 -9.55
C LEU A 344 2.91 -18.75 -8.13
N THR A 345 4.16 -19.08 -7.85
CA THR A 345 4.61 -19.52 -6.54
C THR A 345 4.47 -18.40 -5.50
N SER A 346 4.43 -18.74 -4.21
CA SER A 346 4.38 -17.76 -3.12
C SER A 346 5.54 -16.74 -3.17
N ALA A 347 6.73 -17.16 -3.60
CA ALA A 347 7.87 -16.25 -3.80
C ALA A 347 7.64 -15.26 -4.95
N GLU A 348 7.02 -15.70 -6.05
CA GLU A 348 6.64 -14.83 -7.16
C GLU A 348 5.53 -13.86 -6.77
N GLN A 349 4.53 -14.33 -6.04
CA GLN A 349 3.48 -13.49 -5.47
C GLN A 349 4.08 -12.39 -4.57
N ALA A 350 4.94 -12.75 -3.62
CA ALA A 350 5.62 -11.80 -2.76
C ALA A 350 6.43 -10.77 -3.55
N ARG A 351 7.13 -11.21 -4.59
CA ARG A 351 7.92 -10.33 -5.46
C ARG A 351 7.04 -9.37 -6.26
N ILE A 352 5.89 -9.82 -6.75
CA ILE A 352 4.92 -8.96 -7.46
C ILE A 352 4.36 -7.91 -6.51
N ILE A 353 3.88 -8.33 -5.34
CA ILE A 353 3.37 -7.41 -4.31
C ILE A 353 4.44 -6.36 -3.97
N ALA A 354 5.65 -6.79 -3.65
CA ALA A 354 6.70 -5.87 -3.24
C ALA A 354 7.11 -4.87 -4.34
N ALA A 355 7.23 -5.32 -5.59
CA ALA A 355 7.56 -4.44 -6.70
C ALA A 355 6.47 -3.41 -6.98
N TYR A 356 5.20 -3.81 -6.88
CA TYR A 356 4.05 -2.93 -7.02
C TYR A 356 3.98 -1.91 -5.88
N GLU A 357 3.99 -2.37 -4.62
CA GLU A 357 3.90 -1.55 -3.41
C GLU A 357 5.02 -0.49 -3.35
N LYS A 358 6.24 -0.88 -3.67
CA LYS A 358 7.40 0.01 -3.70
C LYS A 358 7.21 1.20 -4.64
N ARG A 359 6.48 0.99 -5.73
CA ARG A 359 6.16 2.04 -6.70
C ARG A 359 4.89 2.79 -6.35
N ALA A 360 3.83 2.07 -5.98
CA ALA A 360 2.51 2.65 -5.80
C ALA A 360 2.37 3.44 -4.49
N ARG A 361 2.95 2.92 -3.39
CA ARG A 361 2.77 3.50 -2.04
C ARG A 361 3.66 4.69 -1.72
N HIS A 362 4.77 4.82 -2.41
CA HIS A 362 5.80 5.85 -2.13
C HIS A 362 6.01 6.81 -3.30
N ASN A 363 4.99 6.98 -4.16
CA ASN A 363 5.11 7.80 -5.36
C ASN A 363 3.88 8.66 -5.59
N ASP A 364 4.02 9.97 -5.36
CA ASP A 364 2.93 10.95 -5.51
C ASP A 364 2.33 10.97 -6.92
N VAL A 365 3.12 10.70 -7.96
CA VAL A 365 2.60 10.61 -9.34
C VAL A 365 1.60 9.47 -9.48
N VAL A 366 1.90 8.30 -8.90
CA VAL A 366 0.99 7.14 -8.94
C VAL A 366 -0.25 7.42 -8.10
N LEU A 367 -0.07 7.94 -6.89
CA LEU A 367 -1.18 8.29 -6.00
C LEU A 367 -2.10 9.34 -6.64
N ASN A 368 -1.53 10.37 -7.27
CA ASN A 368 -2.32 11.37 -7.98
C ASN A 368 -3.06 10.79 -9.19
N ALA A 369 -2.43 9.92 -9.98
CA ALA A 369 -3.11 9.23 -11.09
C ALA A 369 -4.26 8.34 -10.60
N MET A 370 -4.10 7.66 -9.45
CA MET A 370 -5.18 6.92 -8.80
C MET A 370 -6.33 7.85 -8.39
N TYR A 371 -6.02 9.00 -7.83
CA TYR A 371 -7.02 9.98 -7.43
C TYR A 371 -7.78 10.58 -8.60
N GLU A 372 -7.10 10.90 -9.69
CA GLU A 372 -7.73 11.38 -10.91
C GLU A 372 -8.65 10.30 -11.54
N ALA A 373 -8.21 9.04 -11.51
CA ALA A 373 -9.00 7.92 -11.99
C ALA A 373 -10.30 7.70 -11.17
N LEU A 374 -10.28 8.05 -9.89
CA LEU A 374 -11.44 7.96 -9.00
C LEU A 374 -12.39 9.16 -9.10
N THR A 375 -11.97 10.27 -9.73
CA THR A 375 -12.78 11.50 -9.83
C THR A 375 -14.20 11.26 -10.37
N PRO A 376 -14.45 10.40 -11.38
CA PRO A 376 -15.81 10.11 -11.85
C PRO A 376 -16.72 9.51 -10.78
N LEU A 377 -16.18 8.82 -9.78
CA LEU A 377 -16.97 8.29 -8.67
C LEU A 377 -17.46 9.38 -7.72
N PHE A 378 -16.80 10.55 -7.72
CA PHE A 378 -17.14 11.69 -6.86
C PHE A 378 -18.05 12.71 -7.55
N THR A 379 -18.01 12.85 -8.88
CA THR A 379 -18.76 13.87 -9.63
C THR A 379 -20.26 13.63 -9.67
N ASN A 380 -20.72 12.42 -9.37
CA ASN A 380 -22.16 12.09 -9.25
C ASN A 380 -22.72 12.39 -7.84
N MET A 381 -21.95 13.04 -6.97
CA MET A 381 -22.31 13.37 -5.59
C MET A 381 -22.64 14.86 -5.38
N GLN A 382 -22.79 15.64 -6.49
CA GLN A 382 -23.21 17.06 -6.43
C GLN A 382 -24.70 17.24 -6.69
#